data_02b879adb800af1440f22ccd7493a4e2
#
_entry.id   02b879adb800af1440f22ccd7493a4e2
#
_cell.length_a   1.000
_cell.length_b   1.000
_cell.length_c   1.000
_cell.angle_alpha   90.00
_cell.angle_beta   90.00
_cell.angle_gamma   90.00
#
_symmetry.space_group_name_H-M   'P 1'
#
loop_
_entity.id
_entity.type
_entity.pdbx_description
1 polymer ?
#
loop_
_entity_poly.entity_id
_entity_poly.type
_entity_poly.pdbx_seq_one_letter_code
_entity_poly.pdbx_strand_id
1 'polypeptide(L)'
;IRDSEWLERQVFPNEAKLAGDDVYWLNILGIMEYLTSGITSNFDMYIQQKNSIAATVDTGFRTVLTSGLNNFVDSPEILEEMYNYVNKLSDRTSYLLGFHAEYTTGGPLLESVAKLAEKYHSPVWTHNAETKSEVEGCKERWGLTPTQLMERLGMFQYGGGGYHCIWMEDRDFEIFRDRKLTAVTNPSSNLKLASGCADVLGMVKAGMNVCLGTDSVASNNNLDLFEEIKAAALMACLLYTSPSPRDTR
;
A
#
# COMPACT_ATOMS: atom_id res chain seq x y z
N ILE A 1 18.18 -5.55 8.67
CA ILE A 1 17.18 -6.65 8.58
C ILE A 1 16.52 -6.46 7.23
N ARG A 2 16.48 -7.51 6.41
CA ARG A 2 15.77 -7.44 5.12
C ARG A 2 14.26 -7.52 5.38
N ASP A 3 13.45 -6.86 4.56
CA ASP A 3 12.01 -6.74 4.73
C ASP A 3 11.30 -8.09 4.98
N SER A 4 11.51 -9.10 4.14
CA SER A 4 10.92 -10.42 4.30
C SER A 4 11.27 -11.11 5.62
N GLU A 5 12.52 -11.01 6.09
CA GLU A 5 12.93 -11.58 7.38
C GLU A 5 12.29 -10.84 8.56
N TRP A 6 12.08 -9.53 8.43
CA TRP A 6 11.42 -8.74 9.46
C TRP A 6 9.93 -9.10 9.59
N LEU A 7 9.22 -9.18 8.48
CA LEU A 7 7.82 -9.60 8.44
C LEU A 7 7.62 -10.99 9.06
N GLU A 8 8.38 -11.99 8.57
CA GLU A 8 8.22 -13.38 8.99
C GLU A 8 8.64 -13.63 10.45
N ARG A 9 9.71 -12.98 10.91
CA ARG A 9 10.29 -13.25 12.23
C ARG A 9 9.80 -12.34 13.34
N GLN A 10 9.31 -11.14 13.00
CA GLN A 10 8.93 -10.14 13.99
C GLN A 10 7.45 -9.75 13.87
N VAL A 11 6.97 -9.40 12.68
CA VAL A 11 5.61 -8.87 12.53
C VAL A 11 4.57 -9.97 12.65
N PHE A 12 4.56 -10.97 11.78
CA PHE A 12 3.52 -12.00 11.75
C PHE A 12 3.37 -12.76 13.08
N PRO A 13 4.46 -13.17 13.81
CA PRO A 13 4.29 -13.83 15.10
C PRO A 13 3.73 -12.93 16.19
N ASN A 14 3.90 -11.61 16.11
CA ASN A 14 3.32 -10.66 17.06
C ASN A 14 1.89 -10.32 16.68
N GLU A 15 1.61 -10.12 15.42
CA GLU A 15 0.28 -9.88 14.87
C GLU A 15 -0.69 -11.04 15.19
N ALA A 16 -0.21 -12.28 15.10
CA ALA A 16 -0.98 -13.47 15.44
C ALA A 16 -1.41 -13.55 16.93
N LYS A 17 -0.81 -12.72 17.79
CA LYS A 17 -1.17 -12.64 19.23
C LYS A 17 -2.25 -11.59 19.50
N LEU A 18 -2.51 -10.69 18.55
CA LEU A 18 -3.50 -9.64 18.72
C LEU A 18 -4.91 -10.22 18.74
N ALA A 19 -5.68 -9.86 19.76
CA ALA A 19 -7.11 -10.12 19.83
C ALA A 19 -7.91 -8.93 19.28
N GLY A 20 -9.21 -9.13 19.06
CA GLY A 20 -10.06 -8.12 18.47
C GLY A 20 -10.05 -6.77 19.20
N ASP A 21 -10.11 -6.76 20.51
CA ASP A 21 -10.09 -5.54 21.31
C ASP A 21 -8.74 -4.83 21.25
N ASP A 22 -7.64 -5.56 21.09
CA ASP A 22 -6.32 -4.93 20.92
C ASP A 22 -6.27 -4.10 19.64
N VAL A 23 -6.76 -4.65 18.53
CA VAL A 23 -6.80 -3.94 17.24
C VAL A 23 -7.70 -2.70 17.33
N TYR A 24 -8.85 -2.78 17.99
CA TYR A 24 -9.71 -1.63 18.21
C TYR A 24 -8.97 -0.50 18.96
N TRP A 25 -8.34 -0.79 20.11
CA TRP A 25 -7.65 0.23 20.90
C TRP A 25 -6.38 0.76 20.23
N LEU A 26 -5.64 -0.07 19.50
CA LEU A 26 -4.48 0.36 18.72
C LEU A 26 -4.89 1.30 17.58
N ASN A 27 -6.04 1.05 16.93
CA ASN A 27 -6.58 1.99 15.95
C ASN A 27 -7.00 3.32 16.59
N ILE A 28 -7.64 3.32 17.76
CA ILE A 28 -7.95 4.55 18.50
C ILE A 28 -6.67 5.36 18.76
N LEU A 29 -5.60 4.70 19.22
CA LEU A 29 -4.32 5.34 19.46
C LEU A 29 -3.73 5.91 18.16
N GLY A 30 -3.75 5.16 17.07
CA GLY A 30 -3.29 5.62 15.75
C GLY A 30 -4.11 6.83 15.25
N ILE A 31 -5.43 6.82 15.44
CA ILE A 31 -6.30 7.95 15.07
C ILE A 31 -5.95 9.20 15.88
N MET A 32 -5.63 9.06 17.16
CA MET A 32 -5.18 10.20 18.00
C MET A 32 -3.86 10.77 17.45
N GLU A 33 -2.93 9.92 17.06
CA GLU A 33 -1.66 10.36 16.45
C GLU A 33 -1.90 11.04 15.10
N TYR A 34 -2.73 10.48 14.22
CA TYR A 34 -3.14 11.13 12.98
C TYR A 34 -3.67 12.53 13.19
N LEU A 35 -4.61 12.70 14.10
CA LEU A 35 -5.22 14.01 14.37
C LEU A 35 -4.22 15.03 14.93
N THR A 36 -3.31 14.61 15.80
CA THR A 36 -2.27 15.50 16.34
C THR A 36 -1.21 15.87 15.32
N SER A 37 -1.00 15.05 14.30
CA SER A 37 -0.11 15.31 13.14
C SER A 37 -0.82 16.03 11.98
N GLY A 38 -2.11 16.40 12.16
CA GLY A 38 -2.89 17.13 11.15
C GLY A 38 -3.49 16.23 10.05
N ILE A 39 -3.47 14.92 10.22
CA ILE A 39 -4.07 13.95 9.29
C ILE A 39 -5.54 13.76 9.68
N THR A 40 -6.46 14.03 8.77
CA THR A 40 -7.91 13.97 9.02
C THR A 40 -8.62 12.79 8.36
N SER A 41 -7.87 12.00 7.58
CA SER A 41 -8.34 10.77 6.94
C SER A 41 -7.17 9.87 6.62
N ASN A 42 -7.39 8.55 6.60
CA ASN A 42 -6.38 7.60 6.17
C ASN A 42 -6.91 6.67 5.08
N PHE A 43 -5.98 6.00 4.41
CA PHE A 43 -6.22 4.86 3.57
C PHE A 43 -5.44 3.68 4.17
N ASP A 44 -6.13 2.71 4.72
CA ASP A 44 -5.58 1.67 5.58
C ASP A 44 -5.76 0.29 4.97
N MET A 45 -4.67 -0.46 4.86
CA MET A 45 -4.69 -1.87 4.50
C MET A 45 -4.37 -2.69 5.74
N TYR A 46 -5.36 -3.43 6.26
CA TYR A 46 -5.14 -4.28 7.42
C TYR A 46 -5.98 -5.57 7.39
N ILE A 47 -5.54 -6.56 8.16
CA ILE A 47 -6.32 -7.71 8.58
C ILE A 47 -7.25 -7.30 9.73
N GLN A 48 -8.15 -8.13 10.23
CA GLN A 48 -9.06 -7.81 11.34
C GLN A 48 -9.90 -6.53 11.13
N GLN A 49 -10.39 -6.33 9.94
CA GLN A 49 -11.02 -5.10 9.44
C GLN A 49 -12.23 -4.65 10.25
N LYS A 50 -13.02 -5.59 10.83
CA LYS A 50 -14.22 -5.26 11.64
C LYS A 50 -13.87 -4.41 12.86
N ASN A 51 -12.73 -4.66 13.48
CA ASN A 51 -12.26 -3.94 14.67
C ASN A 51 -11.72 -2.56 14.30
N SER A 52 -10.99 -2.45 13.19
CA SER A 52 -10.54 -1.15 12.65
C SER A 52 -11.73 -0.26 12.27
N ILE A 53 -12.76 -0.84 11.65
CA ILE A 53 -13.99 -0.11 11.32
C ILE A 53 -14.75 0.36 12.57
N ALA A 54 -14.85 -0.46 13.60
CA ALA A 54 -15.50 -0.06 14.84
C ALA A 54 -14.83 1.17 15.46
N ALA A 55 -13.50 1.17 15.54
CA ALA A 55 -12.73 2.32 16.03
C ALA A 55 -12.96 3.59 15.16
N THR A 56 -13.00 3.43 13.84
CA THR A 56 -13.30 4.53 12.91
C THR A 56 -14.70 5.13 13.14
N VAL A 57 -15.71 4.27 13.26
CA VAL A 57 -17.10 4.71 13.48
C VAL A 57 -17.24 5.42 14.82
N ASP A 58 -16.68 4.87 15.88
CA ASP A 58 -16.81 5.43 17.24
C ASP A 58 -16.08 6.78 17.38
N THR A 59 -14.94 6.95 16.71
CA THR A 59 -14.19 8.22 16.73
C THR A 59 -14.71 9.25 15.73
N GLY A 60 -15.47 8.83 14.73
CA GLY A 60 -15.90 9.69 13.63
C GLY A 60 -14.77 10.08 12.67
N PHE A 61 -13.63 9.38 12.72
CA PHE A 61 -12.54 9.56 11.77
C PHE A 61 -12.92 9.11 10.37
N ARG A 62 -12.26 9.59 9.33
CA ARG A 62 -12.51 9.18 7.95
C ARG A 62 -11.48 8.13 7.53
N THR A 63 -11.96 6.97 7.10
CA THR A 63 -11.09 5.88 6.67
C THR A 63 -11.56 5.26 5.36
N VAL A 64 -10.64 5.10 4.43
CA VAL A 64 -10.78 4.16 3.32
C VAL A 64 -10.04 2.89 3.74
N LEU A 65 -10.72 1.76 3.74
CA LEU A 65 -10.14 0.46 4.08
C LEU A 65 -9.94 -0.39 2.85
N THR A 66 -8.94 -1.25 2.91
CA THR A 66 -8.75 -2.35 1.96
C THR A 66 -8.22 -3.58 2.67
N SER A 67 -8.38 -4.75 2.07
CA SER A 67 -7.91 -6.01 2.65
C SER A 67 -6.42 -6.23 2.39
N GLY A 68 -5.75 -6.83 3.37
CA GLY A 68 -4.46 -7.48 3.21
C GLY A 68 -4.57 -8.96 2.80
N LEU A 69 -5.62 -9.34 2.05
CA LEU A 69 -5.85 -10.70 1.57
C LEU A 69 -4.56 -11.33 1.03
N ASN A 70 -4.26 -12.52 1.52
CA ASN A 70 -3.12 -13.33 1.07
C ASN A 70 -3.41 -14.81 1.30
N ASN A 71 -2.45 -15.68 1.01
CA ASN A 71 -2.62 -17.14 1.13
C ASN A 71 -2.94 -17.65 2.55
N PHE A 72 -2.81 -16.83 3.58
CA PHE A 72 -2.93 -17.20 4.99
C PHE A 72 -4.07 -16.48 5.70
N VAL A 73 -4.48 -15.32 5.21
CA VAL A 73 -5.45 -14.43 5.86
C VAL A 73 -6.50 -13.97 4.87
N ASP A 74 -7.73 -13.90 5.35
CA ASP A 74 -8.92 -13.55 4.58
C ASP A 74 -9.24 -14.55 3.47
N SER A 75 -10.31 -14.29 2.76
CA SER A 75 -10.71 -15.02 1.56
C SER A 75 -11.46 -14.08 0.61
N PRO A 76 -11.67 -14.47 -0.65
CA PRO A 76 -12.47 -13.66 -1.58
C PRO A 76 -13.89 -13.39 -1.06
N GLU A 77 -14.48 -14.33 -0.31
CA GLU A 77 -15.80 -14.19 0.29
C GLU A 77 -15.80 -13.14 1.41
N ILE A 78 -14.78 -13.13 2.27
CA ILE A 78 -14.60 -12.12 3.31
C ILE A 78 -14.35 -10.76 2.68
N LEU A 79 -13.51 -10.67 1.66
CA LEU A 79 -13.28 -9.45 0.89
C LEU A 79 -14.58 -8.87 0.33
N GLU A 80 -15.42 -9.73 -0.24
CA GLU A 80 -16.72 -9.34 -0.78
C GLU A 80 -17.73 -8.95 0.30
N GLU A 81 -17.76 -9.69 1.43
CA GLU A 81 -18.59 -9.36 2.61
C GLU A 81 -18.23 -7.95 3.11
N MET A 82 -16.95 -7.69 3.32
CA MET A 82 -16.46 -6.41 3.84
C MET A 82 -16.73 -5.26 2.87
N TYR A 83 -16.55 -5.47 1.56
CA TYR A 83 -16.90 -4.49 0.54
C TYR A 83 -18.37 -4.08 0.63
N ASN A 84 -19.26 -5.06 0.74
CA ASN A 84 -20.70 -4.80 0.81
C ASN A 84 -21.15 -4.21 2.16
N TYR A 85 -20.45 -4.53 3.25
CA TYR A 85 -20.78 -4.06 4.59
C TYR A 85 -20.30 -2.63 4.81
N VAL A 86 -19.00 -2.37 4.64
CA VAL A 86 -18.38 -1.09 5.00
C VAL A 86 -18.88 0.06 4.13
N ASN A 87 -19.10 -0.17 2.83
CA ASN A 87 -19.58 0.86 1.92
C ASN A 87 -21.04 1.29 2.17
N LYS A 88 -21.75 0.60 3.07
CA LYS A 88 -23.12 0.96 3.47
C LYS A 88 -23.22 1.44 4.92
N LEU A 89 -22.10 1.40 5.66
CA LEU A 89 -22.11 1.58 7.12
C LEU A 89 -22.18 3.05 7.52
N SER A 90 -21.39 3.90 6.88
CA SER A 90 -21.23 5.32 7.24
C SER A 90 -20.76 6.14 6.03
N ASP A 91 -21.05 7.44 6.04
CA ASP A 91 -20.52 8.42 5.09
C ASP A 91 -19.03 8.74 5.31
N ARG A 92 -18.43 8.22 6.38
CA ARG A 92 -17.02 8.41 6.75
C ARG A 92 -16.16 7.18 6.50
N THR A 93 -16.77 6.08 6.09
CA THR A 93 -16.09 4.83 5.81
C THR A 93 -16.28 4.43 4.36
N SER A 94 -15.21 3.97 3.73
CA SER A 94 -15.25 3.39 2.39
C SER A 94 -14.38 2.14 2.37
N TYR A 95 -14.69 1.22 1.48
CA TYR A 95 -13.93 0.01 1.27
C TYR A 95 -13.61 -0.16 -0.21
N LEU A 96 -12.35 -0.39 -0.52
CA LEU A 96 -11.87 -0.71 -1.84
C LEU A 96 -11.31 -2.13 -1.87
N LEU A 97 -11.34 -2.76 -3.02
CA LEU A 97 -10.74 -4.08 -3.17
C LEU A 97 -9.22 -3.99 -3.09
N GLY A 98 -8.61 -5.02 -2.52
CA GLY A 98 -7.18 -5.10 -2.43
C GLY A 98 -6.71 -6.46 -1.94
N PHE A 99 -5.41 -6.67 -2.00
CA PHE A 99 -4.70 -7.83 -1.49
C PHE A 99 -3.30 -7.38 -1.07
N HIS A 100 -2.63 -8.19 -0.25
CA HIS A 100 -1.35 -7.80 0.33
C HIS A 100 -0.29 -7.50 -0.74
N ALA A 101 0.22 -8.51 -1.42
CA ALA A 101 1.23 -8.38 -2.46
C ALA A 101 1.23 -9.62 -3.38
N GLU A 102 1.83 -9.52 -4.55
CA GLU A 102 1.89 -10.64 -5.51
C GLU A 102 2.55 -11.88 -4.91
N TYR A 103 3.67 -11.72 -4.21
CA TYR A 103 4.44 -12.84 -3.67
C TYR A 103 3.77 -13.56 -2.50
N THR A 104 2.80 -12.95 -1.86
CA THR A 104 2.01 -13.56 -0.77
C THR A 104 0.65 -14.08 -1.22
N THR A 105 0.26 -13.85 -2.47
CA THR A 105 -1.09 -14.14 -2.98
C THR A 105 -1.01 -15.03 -4.21
N GLY A 106 -1.46 -16.27 -4.06
CA GLY A 106 -1.41 -17.25 -5.16
C GLY A 106 -2.32 -16.92 -6.34
N GLY A 107 -2.00 -17.45 -7.51
CA GLY A 107 -2.73 -17.19 -8.76
C GLY A 107 -4.25 -17.29 -8.66
N PRO A 108 -4.83 -18.36 -8.07
CA PRO A 108 -6.29 -18.48 -7.90
C PRO A 108 -6.92 -17.36 -7.09
N LEU A 109 -6.22 -16.83 -6.05
CA LEU A 109 -6.70 -15.70 -5.28
C LEU A 109 -6.62 -14.40 -6.09
N LEU A 110 -5.52 -14.17 -6.83
CA LEU A 110 -5.38 -13.03 -7.73
C LEU A 110 -6.51 -12.99 -8.77
N GLU A 111 -6.82 -14.14 -9.38
CA GLU A 111 -7.96 -14.26 -10.32
C GLU A 111 -9.30 -13.95 -9.64
N SER A 112 -9.47 -14.34 -8.38
CA SER A 112 -10.70 -14.05 -7.62
C SER A 112 -10.83 -12.56 -7.33
N VAL A 113 -9.75 -11.87 -6.97
CA VAL A 113 -9.74 -10.40 -6.80
C VAL A 113 -10.07 -9.71 -8.12
N ALA A 114 -9.51 -10.16 -9.25
CA ALA A 114 -9.82 -9.62 -10.57
C ALA A 114 -11.31 -9.77 -10.93
N LYS A 115 -11.92 -10.93 -10.62
CA LYS A 115 -13.36 -11.14 -10.82
C LYS A 115 -14.22 -10.23 -9.94
N LEU A 116 -13.82 -9.98 -8.70
CA LEU A 116 -14.50 -9.04 -7.82
C LEU A 116 -14.37 -7.59 -8.33
N ALA A 117 -13.19 -7.20 -8.83
CA ALA A 117 -12.97 -5.90 -9.44
C ALA A 117 -13.90 -5.68 -10.65
N GLU A 118 -14.02 -6.68 -11.52
CA GLU A 118 -14.95 -6.67 -12.65
C GLU A 118 -16.41 -6.59 -12.16
N LYS A 119 -16.80 -7.40 -11.18
CA LYS A 119 -18.16 -7.46 -10.64
C LYS A 119 -18.63 -6.13 -10.05
N TYR A 120 -17.76 -5.45 -9.31
CA TYR A 120 -18.08 -4.22 -8.59
C TYR A 120 -17.60 -2.95 -9.28
N HIS A 121 -16.93 -3.06 -10.43
CA HIS A 121 -16.24 -1.93 -11.09
C HIS A 121 -15.38 -1.15 -10.09
N SER A 122 -14.68 -1.87 -9.23
CA SER A 122 -13.93 -1.31 -8.10
C SER A 122 -12.45 -1.21 -8.41
N PRO A 123 -11.80 -0.10 -7.99
CA PRO A 123 -10.35 -0.02 -7.96
C PRO A 123 -9.73 -1.14 -7.11
N VAL A 124 -8.48 -1.54 -7.45
CA VAL A 124 -7.70 -2.53 -6.70
C VAL A 124 -6.41 -1.92 -6.19
N TRP A 125 -6.05 -2.23 -4.93
CA TRP A 125 -4.86 -1.74 -4.26
C TRP A 125 -4.01 -2.87 -3.71
N THR A 126 -2.67 -2.73 -3.78
CA THR A 126 -1.72 -3.75 -3.33
C THR A 126 -0.36 -3.13 -3.06
N HIS A 127 0.48 -3.77 -2.24
CA HIS A 127 1.91 -3.47 -2.25
C HIS A 127 2.47 -3.87 -3.61
N ASN A 128 3.24 -3.00 -4.23
CA ASN A 128 3.64 -3.18 -5.62
C ASN A 128 5.09 -2.79 -5.84
N ALA A 129 5.87 -3.75 -6.30
CA ALA A 129 7.27 -3.54 -6.64
C ALA A 129 8.08 -2.89 -5.49
N GLU A 130 7.83 -3.31 -4.25
CA GLU A 130 8.49 -2.77 -3.08
C GLU A 130 9.96 -3.20 -3.01
N THR A 131 10.23 -4.49 -3.20
CA THR A 131 11.58 -5.03 -3.13
C THR A 131 12.05 -5.58 -4.48
N LYS A 132 13.36 -5.55 -4.68
CA LYS A 132 13.97 -6.15 -5.87
C LYS A 132 13.66 -7.64 -5.98
N SER A 133 13.67 -8.35 -4.86
CA SER A 133 13.36 -9.78 -4.80
C SER A 133 11.92 -10.10 -5.16
N GLU A 134 10.96 -9.24 -4.82
CA GLU A 134 9.57 -9.35 -5.24
C GLU A 134 9.47 -9.30 -6.78
N VAL A 135 10.07 -8.28 -7.39
CA VAL A 135 10.01 -8.09 -8.85
C VAL A 135 10.72 -9.23 -9.58
N GLU A 136 11.92 -9.62 -9.13
CA GLU A 136 12.66 -10.74 -9.73
C GLU A 136 11.89 -12.05 -9.58
N GLY A 137 11.34 -12.34 -8.40
CA GLY A 137 10.53 -13.54 -8.17
C GLY A 137 9.22 -13.55 -8.98
N CYS A 138 8.56 -12.40 -9.15
CA CYS A 138 7.39 -12.30 -10.02
C CYS A 138 7.76 -12.59 -11.49
N LYS A 139 8.89 -12.06 -11.96
CA LYS A 139 9.40 -12.35 -13.31
C LYS A 139 9.75 -13.84 -13.49
N GLU A 140 10.32 -14.48 -12.50
CA GLU A 140 10.60 -15.91 -12.54
C GLU A 140 9.31 -16.74 -12.62
N ARG A 141 8.26 -16.38 -11.89
CA ARG A 141 6.98 -17.10 -11.88
C ARG A 141 6.12 -16.84 -13.10
N TRP A 142 6.07 -15.59 -13.57
CA TRP A 142 5.06 -15.14 -14.53
C TRP A 142 5.65 -14.54 -15.81
N GLY A 143 6.95 -14.24 -15.85
CA GLY A 143 7.61 -13.51 -16.94
C GLY A 143 7.26 -12.01 -16.96
N LEU A 144 6.70 -11.46 -15.89
CA LEU A 144 6.17 -10.10 -15.79
C LEU A 144 6.56 -9.47 -14.45
N THR A 145 6.57 -8.13 -14.38
CA THR A 145 6.59 -7.42 -13.10
C THR A 145 5.24 -7.56 -12.39
N PRO A 146 5.14 -7.28 -11.07
CA PRO A 146 3.86 -7.27 -10.37
C PRO A 146 2.83 -6.38 -11.07
N THR A 147 3.18 -5.16 -11.44
CA THR A 147 2.30 -4.24 -12.18
C THR A 147 1.76 -4.83 -13.48
N GLN A 148 2.65 -5.41 -14.29
CA GLN A 148 2.29 -6.01 -15.57
C GLN A 148 1.40 -7.24 -15.40
N LEU A 149 1.60 -7.99 -14.34
CA LEU A 149 0.74 -9.13 -14.00
C LEU A 149 -0.68 -8.66 -13.62
N MET A 150 -0.80 -7.64 -12.76
CA MET A 150 -2.11 -7.08 -12.38
C MET A 150 -2.86 -6.52 -13.60
N GLU A 151 -2.15 -5.81 -14.48
CA GLU A 151 -2.71 -5.32 -15.74
C GLU A 151 -3.20 -6.48 -16.63
N ARG A 152 -2.39 -7.53 -16.79
CA ARG A 152 -2.77 -8.73 -17.55
C ARG A 152 -4.01 -9.42 -16.99
N LEU A 153 -4.19 -9.44 -15.67
CA LEU A 153 -5.36 -10.00 -14.99
C LEU A 153 -6.60 -9.07 -15.05
N GLY A 154 -6.45 -7.86 -15.59
CA GLY A 154 -7.54 -6.89 -15.70
C GLY A 154 -7.87 -6.15 -14.39
N MET A 155 -7.06 -6.28 -13.36
CA MET A 155 -7.32 -5.68 -12.04
C MET A 155 -7.36 -4.15 -12.07
N PHE A 156 -6.60 -3.52 -12.98
CA PHE A 156 -6.49 -2.06 -13.07
C PHE A 156 -7.49 -1.41 -14.03
N GLN A 157 -8.44 -2.18 -14.54
CA GLN A 157 -9.45 -1.68 -15.47
C GLN A 157 -10.30 -0.54 -14.87
N TYR A 158 -10.55 -0.59 -13.58
CA TYR A 158 -11.38 0.39 -12.85
C TYR A 158 -10.54 1.32 -11.96
N GLY A 159 -9.23 1.39 -12.18
CA GLY A 159 -8.31 2.20 -11.41
C GLY A 159 -7.70 1.44 -10.24
N GLY A 160 -7.17 2.19 -9.27
CA GLY A 160 -6.47 1.67 -8.11
C GLY A 160 -5.07 2.20 -8.00
N GLY A 161 -4.17 1.39 -7.45
CA GLY A 161 -2.79 1.80 -7.31
C GLY A 161 -1.91 0.79 -6.58
N GLY A 162 -0.70 1.22 -6.32
CA GLY A 162 0.30 0.44 -5.60
C GLY A 162 0.95 1.24 -4.48
N TYR A 163 1.23 0.56 -3.39
CA TYR A 163 2.06 1.11 -2.32
C TYR A 163 3.53 0.82 -2.61
N HIS A 164 4.43 1.67 -2.12
CA HIS A 164 5.88 1.70 -2.31
C HIS A 164 6.34 2.03 -3.73
N CYS A 165 6.05 1.20 -4.73
CA CYS A 165 6.36 1.43 -6.15
C CYS A 165 7.84 1.76 -6.40
N ILE A 166 8.77 1.01 -5.76
CA ILE A 166 10.21 1.32 -5.78
C ILE A 166 10.90 0.77 -7.03
N TRP A 167 10.67 -0.52 -7.31
CA TRP A 167 11.38 -1.28 -8.34
C TRP A 167 10.55 -1.42 -9.62
N MET A 168 9.90 -0.31 -10.03
CA MET A 168 9.11 -0.25 -11.26
C MET A 168 9.99 -0.09 -12.49
N GLU A 169 9.53 -0.62 -13.62
CA GLU A 169 10.15 -0.49 -14.92
C GLU A 169 9.38 0.51 -15.82
N ASP A 170 9.97 0.91 -16.95
CA ASP A 170 9.35 1.89 -17.87
C ASP A 170 7.93 1.48 -18.27
N ARG A 171 7.70 0.19 -18.52
CA ARG A 171 6.38 -0.32 -18.86
C ARG A 171 5.39 -0.20 -17.71
N ASP A 172 5.84 -0.31 -16.47
CA ASP A 172 5.00 -0.14 -15.29
C ASP A 172 4.56 1.33 -15.15
N PHE A 173 5.46 2.27 -15.45
CA PHE A 173 5.13 3.70 -15.49
C PHE A 173 4.08 4.01 -16.55
N GLU A 174 4.18 3.41 -17.75
CA GLU A 174 3.17 3.54 -18.80
C GLU A 174 1.80 3.03 -18.33
N ILE A 175 1.74 1.85 -17.70
CA ILE A 175 0.50 1.28 -17.17
C ILE A 175 -0.13 2.21 -16.13
N PHE A 176 0.66 2.69 -15.17
CA PHE A 176 0.18 3.61 -14.14
C PHE A 176 -0.38 4.89 -14.74
N ARG A 177 0.32 5.51 -15.69
CA ARG A 177 -0.15 6.70 -16.40
C ARG A 177 -1.44 6.42 -17.17
N ASP A 178 -1.46 5.39 -18.01
CA ASP A 178 -2.54 5.13 -18.97
C ASP A 178 -3.82 4.67 -18.25
N ARG A 179 -3.69 3.92 -17.16
CA ARG A 179 -4.79 3.50 -16.28
C ARG A 179 -5.15 4.53 -15.21
N LYS A 180 -4.43 5.64 -15.12
CA LYS A 180 -4.58 6.70 -14.09
C LYS A 180 -4.47 6.13 -12.67
N LEU A 181 -3.54 5.20 -12.47
CA LEU A 181 -3.28 4.61 -11.17
C LEU A 181 -2.50 5.59 -10.29
N THR A 182 -2.58 5.39 -8.98
CA THR A 182 -1.83 6.15 -8.00
C THR A 182 -0.68 5.32 -7.43
N ALA A 183 0.52 5.84 -7.50
CA ALA A 183 1.67 5.33 -6.76
C ALA A 183 1.73 6.03 -5.40
N VAL A 184 1.65 5.26 -4.31
CA VAL A 184 1.81 5.76 -2.94
C VAL A 184 3.16 5.33 -2.43
N THR A 185 4.14 6.23 -2.40
CA THR A 185 5.46 5.90 -1.85
C THR A 185 5.53 6.21 -0.36
N ASN A 186 6.30 5.41 0.38
CA ASN A 186 6.43 5.46 1.83
C ASN A 186 7.91 5.66 2.20
N PRO A 187 8.46 6.87 2.05
CA PRO A 187 9.89 7.15 2.11
C PRO A 187 10.59 6.63 3.36
N SER A 188 10.06 6.91 4.53
CA SER A 188 10.67 6.49 5.81
C SER A 188 10.67 4.97 5.97
N SER A 189 9.55 4.32 5.66
CA SER A 189 9.45 2.86 5.66
C SER A 189 10.42 2.22 4.66
N ASN A 190 10.45 2.71 3.44
CA ASN A 190 11.34 2.23 2.38
C ASN A 190 12.82 2.26 2.81
N LEU A 191 13.22 3.34 3.48
CA LEU A 191 14.58 3.51 4.02
C LEU A 191 14.84 2.58 5.21
N LYS A 192 13.90 2.53 6.17
CA LYS A 192 14.04 1.74 7.39
C LYS A 192 14.15 0.24 7.10
N LEU A 193 13.34 -0.26 6.16
CA LEU A 193 13.35 -1.66 5.74
C LEU A 193 14.41 -1.96 4.68
N ALA A 194 15.12 -0.95 4.20
CA ALA A 194 16.10 -1.04 3.12
C ALA A 194 15.49 -1.61 1.81
N SER A 195 14.21 -1.35 1.57
CA SER A 195 13.51 -1.75 0.35
C SER A 195 14.06 -1.02 -0.88
N GLY A 196 14.49 0.24 -0.71
CA GLY A 196 15.09 1.06 -1.76
C GLY A 196 14.55 2.49 -1.79
N CYS A 197 14.81 3.19 -2.89
CA CYS A 197 14.36 4.57 -3.12
C CYS A 197 13.48 4.62 -4.37
N ALA A 198 12.21 5.02 -4.20
CA ALA A 198 11.31 5.19 -5.34
C ALA A 198 11.73 6.38 -6.21
N ASP A 199 11.66 6.22 -7.53
CA ASP A 199 11.95 7.29 -8.49
C ASP A 199 10.76 8.27 -8.62
N VAL A 200 10.50 9.03 -7.55
CA VAL A 200 9.39 9.98 -7.49
C VAL A 200 9.43 11.01 -8.62
N LEU A 201 10.62 11.52 -8.96
CA LEU A 201 10.74 12.51 -10.05
C LEU A 201 10.50 11.89 -11.43
N GLY A 202 10.96 10.66 -11.64
CA GLY A 202 10.68 9.90 -12.86
C GLY A 202 9.18 9.63 -13.01
N MET A 203 8.51 9.19 -11.93
CA MET A 203 7.05 8.98 -11.91
C MET A 203 6.29 10.26 -12.27
N VAL A 204 6.63 11.39 -11.64
CA VAL A 204 5.98 12.68 -11.91
C VAL A 204 6.24 13.13 -13.35
N LYS A 205 7.48 13.00 -13.86
CA LYS A 205 7.83 13.32 -15.27
C LYS A 205 7.10 12.41 -16.27
N ALA A 206 6.87 11.17 -15.91
CA ALA A 206 6.07 10.22 -16.70
C ALA A 206 4.55 10.53 -16.69
N GLY A 207 4.11 11.50 -15.90
CA GLY A 207 2.71 11.89 -15.78
C GLY A 207 1.87 10.98 -14.87
N MET A 208 2.51 10.23 -13.98
CA MET A 208 1.83 9.41 -13.00
C MET A 208 1.25 10.26 -11.85
N ASN A 209 0.17 9.79 -11.25
CA ASN A 209 -0.31 10.32 -9.97
C ASN A 209 0.53 9.73 -8.83
N VAL A 210 1.15 10.59 -8.02
CA VAL A 210 2.03 10.18 -6.93
C VAL A 210 1.54 10.77 -5.62
N CYS A 211 1.45 9.94 -4.58
CA CYS A 211 1.12 10.32 -3.23
C CYS A 211 2.19 9.83 -2.24
N LEU A 212 2.16 10.38 -1.04
CA LEU A 212 2.98 9.93 0.08
C LEU A 212 2.12 9.22 1.11
N GLY A 213 2.66 8.17 1.71
CA GLY A 213 2.08 7.46 2.84
C GLY A 213 3.10 7.28 3.95
N THR A 214 2.64 7.14 5.18
CA THR A 214 3.50 6.89 6.35
C THR A 214 3.88 5.42 6.47
N ASP A 215 3.08 4.52 5.87
CA ASP A 215 3.10 3.11 6.21
C ASP A 215 2.80 2.89 7.71
N SER A 216 3.00 1.69 8.25
CA SER A 216 2.71 1.42 9.65
C SER A 216 3.76 2.04 10.58
N VAL A 217 3.38 2.32 11.84
CA VAL A 217 4.33 2.74 12.88
C VAL A 217 5.43 1.70 13.15
N ALA A 218 5.20 0.45 12.81
CA ALA A 218 6.19 -0.62 12.93
C ALA A 218 7.33 -0.46 11.91
N SER A 219 7.01 -0.06 10.68
CA SER A 219 7.98 0.18 9.61
C SER A 219 8.47 1.64 9.54
N ASN A 220 7.79 2.58 10.19
CA ASN A 220 8.15 4.00 10.19
C ASN A 220 8.65 4.50 11.56
N ASN A 221 7.88 4.49 12.58
CA ASN A 221 7.93 4.91 13.97
C ASN A 221 6.91 5.99 14.33
N ASN A 222 6.36 6.72 13.38
CA ASN A 222 5.34 7.73 13.57
C ASN A 222 4.33 7.76 12.40
N LEU A 223 3.29 8.59 12.56
CA LEU A 223 2.26 8.82 11.55
C LEU A 223 2.25 10.32 11.19
N ASP A 224 3.38 10.83 10.65
CA ASP A 224 3.59 12.23 10.30
C ASP A 224 3.95 12.40 8.82
N LEU A 225 3.00 12.95 8.03
CA LEU A 225 3.22 13.21 6.60
C LEU A 225 4.22 14.33 6.32
N PHE A 226 4.47 15.26 7.26
CA PHE A 226 5.49 16.30 7.06
C PHE A 226 6.90 15.69 7.08
N GLU A 227 7.14 14.66 7.89
CA GLU A 227 8.39 13.91 7.86
C GLU A 227 8.53 13.15 6.54
N GLU A 228 7.46 12.54 6.02
CA GLU A 228 7.47 11.86 4.72
C GLU A 228 7.76 12.81 3.56
N ILE A 229 7.16 14.02 3.57
CA ILE A 229 7.45 15.07 2.57
C ILE A 229 8.94 15.43 2.60
N LYS A 230 9.52 15.61 3.79
CA LYS A 230 10.94 15.91 3.94
C LYS A 230 11.83 14.76 3.45
N ALA A 231 11.51 13.52 3.83
CA ALA A 231 12.25 12.34 3.40
C ALA A 231 12.20 12.18 1.88
N ALA A 232 11.02 12.28 1.26
CA ALA A 232 10.84 12.21 -0.18
C ALA A 232 11.68 13.28 -0.91
N ALA A 233 11.67 14.53 -0.42
CA ALA A 233 12.44 15.61 -1.03
C ALA A 233 13.96 15.35 -0.95
N LEU A 234 14.46 14.87 0.19
CA LEU A 234 15.88 14.55 0.37
C LEU A 234 16.31 13.38 -0.52
N MET A 235 15.47 12.33 -0.64
CA MET A 235 15.73 11.19 -1.52
C MET A 235 15.74 11.61 -2.99
N ALA A 236 14.79 12.43 -3.41
CA ALA A 236 14.77 12.99 -4.77
C ALA A 236 16.04 13.79 -5.07
N CYS A 237 16.51 14.61 -4.12
CA CYS A 237 17.79 15.32 -4.27
C CYS A 237 18.98 14.36 -4.38
N LEU A 238 19.00 13.27 -3.62
CA LEU A 238 20.09 12.28 -3.66
C LEU A 238 20.16 11.54 -5.00
N LEU A 239 18.99 11.14 -5.53
CA LEU A 239 18.91 10.37 -6.79
C LEU A 239 19.13 11.23 -8.02
N TYR A 240 18.76 12.50 -7.98
CA TYR A 240 18.77 13.41 -9.13
C TYR A 240 19.68 14.62 -8.91
N THR A 241 20.79 14.44 -8.22
CA THR A 241 21.73 15.54 -8.08
C THR A 241 22.07 16.13 -9.46
N SER A 242 21.40 17.22 -9.80
CA SER A 242 22.07 18.25 -10.56
C SER A 242 23.35 18.54 -9.79
N PRO A 243 24.52 18.66 -10.45
CA PRO A 243 25.74 18.99 -9.74
C PRO A 243 25.45 20.21 -8.87
N SER A 244 25.63 20.06 -7.57
CA SER A 244 25.51 21.16 -6.65
C SER A 244 26.41 22.30 -7.19
N PRO A 245 26.04 23.59 -7.02
CA PRO A 245 26.98 24.66 -7.33
C PRO A 245 28.37 24.52 -6.64
N ARG A 246 28.46 23.58 -5.65
CA ARG A 246 29.72 23.18 -5.02
C ARG A 246 30.51 22.16 -5.83
N ASP A 247 29.86 21.39 -6.70
CA ASP A 247 30.49 20.31 -7.51
C ASP A 247 31.01 20.87 -8.86
N THR A 248 30.71 22.09 -9.15
CA THR A 248 31.15 22.81 -10.38
C THR A 248 32.39 23.69 -10.19
N ARG A 249 33.15 23.50 -9.10
CA ARG A 249 34.39 24.19 -8.82
C ARG A 249 35.60 23.31 -9.13
#